data_c88fba69d09a13c1ed1778104ef7eed5
#
_entry.id   c88fba69d09a13c1ed1778104ef7eed5
#
_cell.length_a   1.000
_cell.length_b   1.000
_cell.length_c   1.000
_cell.angle_alpha   90.00
_cell.angle_beta   90.00
_cell.angle_gamma   90.00
#
_symmetry.space_group_name_H-M   'P 1'
#
loop_
_entity.id
_entity.type
_entity.pdbx_description
1 polymer ?
#
loop_
_entity_poly.entity_id
_entity_poly.type
_entity_poly.pdbx_seq_one_letter_code
_entity_poly.pdbx_strand_id
1 'polypeptide(L)'
;MVEFALLSQKTLRPLAALSVRENQAGFVATNLMTMAQSIFEPGSEIYGIWDGGDAVGLLAIIDMAHPDADLDDGDDPDGVYIWRLMVDKSRQGRGYGMAALDFAKSVALKKGRSNLVISVVDEPGNALPLYQSFGFAPTGRLVDGEVELIMRLA
;
A
#
# COMPACT_ATOMS: atom_id res chain seq x y z
N MET A 1 -11.65 16.64 2.65
CA MET A 1 -10.22 16.65 2.31
C MET A 1 -9.57 15.39 2.83
N VAL A 2 -8.85 14.69 1.98
CA VAL A 2 -8.18 13.43 2.35
C VAL A 2 -6.86 13.76 3.04
N GLU A 3 -6.63 13.15 4.18
CA GLU A 3 -5.40 13.31 4.95
C GLU A 3 -4.77 11.96 5.24
N PHE A 4 -3.44 11.94 5.32
CA PHE A 4 -2.65 10.75 5.63
C PHE A 4 -1.85 11.01 6.89
N ALA A 5 -1.97 10.11 7.85
CA ALA A 5 -1.25 10.23 9.12
C ALA A 5 -0.67 8.89 9.55
N LEU A 6 0.56 8.91 10.06
CA LEU A 6 1.19 7.70 10.59
C LEU A 6 0.34 7.07 11.68
N LEU A 7 0.29 5.74 11.67
CA LEU A 7 -0.37 4.96 12.72
C LEU A 7 0.15 5.35 14.09
N SER A 8 -0.76 5.54 15.03
CA SER A 8 -0.44 5.84 16.43
C SER A 8 -1.34 5.01 17.34
N GLN A 9 -1.04 5.03 18.63
CA GLN A 9 -1.89 4.37 19.63
C GLN A 9 -3.33 4.88 19.57
N LYS A 10 -3.50 6.18 19.35
CA LYS A 10 -4.83 6.80 19.28
C LYS A 10 -5.64 6.39 18.05
N THR A 11 -4.96 6.07 16.97
CA THR A 11 -5.61 5.74 15.68
C THR A 11 -5.71 4.24 15.42
N LEU A 12 -5.11 3.42 16.28
CA LEU A 12 -5.09 1.96 16.11
C LEU A 12 -6.49 1.38 15.98
N ARG A 13 -7.39 1.67 16.92
CA ARG A 13 -8.73 1.06 16.95
C ARG A 13 -9.59 1.44 15.76
N PRO A 14 -9.73 2.74 15.41
CA PRO A 14 -10.53 3.09 14.24
C PRO A 14 -9.97 2.50 12.93
N LEU A 15 -8.66 2.42 12.79
CA LEU A 15 -8.06 1.81 11.59
C LEU A 15 -8.21 0.28 11.58
N ALA A 16 -8.08 -0.38 12.73
CA ALA A 16 -8.28 -1.83 12.84
C ALA A 16 -9.71 -2.26 12.54
N ALA A 17 -10.69 -1.37 12.77
CA ALA A 17 -12.10 -1.66 12.53
C ALA A 17 -12.50 -1.63 11.05
N LEU A 18 -11.66 -1.08 10.17
CA LEU A 18 -11.96 -1.01 8.75
C LEU A 18 -11.80 -2.38 8.10
N SER A 19 -12.65 -2.68 7.11
CA SER A 19 -12.57 -3.92 6.36
C SER A 19 -13.01 -3.73 4.92
N VAL A 20 -12.45 -4.54 4.03
CA VAL A 20 -12.88 -4.59 2.63
C VAL A 20 -14.17 -5.38 2.48
N ARG A 21 -14.77 -5.36 1.28
CA ARG A 21 -15.91 -6.20 0.97
C ARG A 21 -15.54 -7.68 1.09
N GLU A 22 -16.52 -8.52 1.42
CA GLU A 22 -16.30 -9.95 1.61
C GLU A 22 -15.61 -10.60 0.39
N ASN A 23 -16.05 -10.24 -0.81
CA ASN A 23 -15.45 -10.75 -2.06
C ASN A 23 -14.03 -10.21 -2.33
N GLN A 24 -13.54 -9.28 -1.54
CA GLN A 24 -12.18 -8.71 -1.64
C GLN A 24 -11.26 -9.20 -0.52
N ALA A 25 -11.77 -9.99 0.43
CA ALA A 25 -10.99 -10.43 1.59
C ALA A 25 -9.76 -11.26 1.21
N GLY A 26 -9.75 -11.92 0.03
CA GLY A 26 -8.59 -12.65 -0.48
C GLY A 26 -7.51 -11.78 -1.10
N PHE A 27 -7.76 -10.48 -1.32
CA PHE A 27 -6.84 -9.57 -2.01
C PHE A 27 -5.91 -8.80 -1.08
N VAL A 28 -6.24 -8.73 0.20
CA VAL A 28 -5.47 -7.96 1.17
C VAL A 28 -5.60 -8.58 2.56
N ALA A 29 -4.52 -8.56 3.34
CA ALA A 29 -4.55 -8.98 4.74
C ALA A 29 -5.39 -8.00 5.57
N THR A 30 -5.88 -8.46 6.72
CA THR A 30 -6.58 -7.56 7.66
C THR A 30 -5.64 -6.46 8.14
N ASN A 31 -6.20 -5.34 8.56
CA ASN A 31 -5.38 -4.23 9.07
C ASN A 31 -4.60 -4.62 10.33
N LEU A 32 -5.20 -5.42 11.22
CA LEU A 32 -4.48 -5.92 12.39
C LEU A 32 -3.30 -6.79 12.00
N MET A 33 -3.45 -7.67 11.02
CA MET A 33 -2.35 -8.51 10.55
C MET A 33 -1.24 -7.65 9.95
N THR A 34 -1.59 -6.65 9.15
CA THR A 34 -0.62 -5.69 8.58
C THR A 34 0.16 -4.96 9.67
N MET A 35 -0.55 -4.47 10.70
CA MET A 35 0.07 -3.79 11.83
C MET A 35 1.04 -4.71 12.57
N ALA A 36 0.64 -5.96 12.82
CA ALA A 36 1.49 -6.94 13.48
C ALA A 36 2.73 -7.27 12.64
N GLN A 37 2.58 -7.49 11.36
CA GLN A 37 3.69 -7.81 10.45
C GLN A 37 4.67 -6.65 10.32
N SER A 38 4.19 -5.40 10.38
CA SER A 38 5.04 -4.22 10.21
C SER A 38 6.12 -4.11 11.29
N ILE A 39 5.90 -4.71 12.46
CA ILE A 39 6.89 -4.74 13.55
C ILE A 39 8.16 -5.46 13.10
N PHE A 40 8.04 -6.42 12.19
CA PHE A 40 9.14 -7.26 11.71
C PHE A 40 9.68 -6.82 10.34
N GLU A 41 9.18 -5.71 9.80
CA GLU A 41 9.58 -5.21 8.48
C GLU A 41 10.31 -3.88 8.62
N PRO A 42 11.65 -3.88 8.71
CA PRO A 42 12.43 -2.64 8.76
C PRO A 42 12.13 -1.76 7.53
N GLY A 43 11.95 -0.47 7.75
CA GLY A 43 11.58 0.47 6.69
C GLY A 43 10.08 0.58 6.47
N SER A 44 9.26 -0.19 7.22
CA SER A 44 7.79 -0.12 7.10
C SER A 44 7.23 1.14 7.75
N GLU A 45 6.29 1.77 7.05
CA GLU A 45 5.48 2.87 7.57
C GLU A 45 4.01 2.57 7.26
N ILE A 46 3.14 2.76 8.26
CA ILE A 46 1.71 2.57 8.10
C ILE A 46 1.02 3.91 8.26
N TYR A 47 0.20 4.27 7.28
CA TYR A 47 -0.59 5.49 7.28
C TYR A 47 -2.08 5.16 7.33
N GLY A 48 -2.81 5.84 8.19
CA GLY A 48 -4.25 5.89 8.09
C GLY A 48 -4.65 6.86 6.99
N ILE A 49 -5.71 6.53 6.27
CA ILE A 49 -6.35 7.43 5.29
C ILE A 49 -7.59 7.99 5.95
N TRP A 50 -7.68 9.31 6.03
CA TRP A 50 -8.73 10.01 6.74
C TRP A 50 -9.45 11.00 5.83
N ASP A 51 -10.74 11.13 6.01
CA ASP A 51 -11.54 12.15 5.31
C ASP A 51 -12.49 12.81 6.30
N GLY A 52 -12.28 14.12 6.54
CA GLY A 52 -13.10 14.88 7.48
C GLY A 52 -13.08 14.35 8.91
N GLY A 53 -11.99 13.71 9.34
CA GLY A 53 -11.87 13.09 10.65
C GLY A 53 -12.33 11.65 10.73
N ASP A 54 -12.89 11.09 9.65
CA ASP A 54 -13.28 9.69 9.58
C ASP A 54 -12.16 8.82 8.99
N ALA A 55 -11.88 7.69 9.61
CA ALA A 55 -10.97 6.69 9.05
C ALA A 55 -11.64 6.04 7.83
N VAL A 56 -10.97 6.04 6.67
CA VAL A 56 -11.54 5.48 5.43
C VAL A 56 -10.69 4.40 4.81
N GLY A 57 -9.41 4.28 5.19
CA GLY A 57 -8.54 3.26 4.63
C GLY A 57 -7.18 3.21 5.32
N LEU A 58 -6.32 2.36 4.77
CA LEU A 58 -4.97 2.14 5.30
C LEU A 58 -4.00 1.93 4.14
N LEU A 59 -2.83 2.54 4.27
CA LEU A 59 -1.72 2.39 3.33
C LEU A 59 -0.49 1.96 4.13
N ALA A 60 0.15 0.86 3.72
CA ALA A 60 1.41 0.42 4.30
C ALA A 60 2.47 0.34 3.22
N ILE A 61 3.61 0.96 3.48
CA ILE A 61 4.76 0.99 2.58
C ILE A 61 6.00 0.45 3.28
N ILE A 62 6.94 -0.04 2.47
CA ILE A 62 8.28 -0.40 2.94
C ILE A 62 9.28 0.38 2.10
N ASP A 63 10.17 1.12 2.76
CA ASP A 63 11.33 1.73 2.11
C ASP A 63 12.38 0.65 1.87
N MET A 64 12.47 0.17 0.63
CA MET A 64 13.38 -0.92 0.27
C MET A 64 14.86 -0.50 0.34
N ALA A 65 15.13 0.79 0.42
CA ALA A 65 16.48 1.32 0.62
C ALA A 65 16.86 1.47 2.11
N HIS A 66 15.94 1.13 3.04
CA HIS A 66 16.28 1.13 4.46
C HIS A 66 17.46 0.16 4.69
N PRO A 67 18.47 0.54 5.52
CA PRO A 67 19.66 -0.30 5.72
C PRO A 67 19.37 -1.73 6.17
N ASP A 68 18.30 -1.91 6.93
CA ASP A 68 17.91 -3.21 7.48
C ASP A 68 16.76 -3.87 6.71
N ALA A 69 16.39 -3.35 5.54
CA ALA A 69 15.33 -3.94 4.73
C ALA A 69 15.70 -5.38 4.33
N ASP A 70 14.73 -6.28 4.48
CA ASP A 70 14.89 -7.68 4.12
C ASP A 70 14.46 -7.86 2.66
N LEU A 71 15.43 -7.88 1.76
CA LEU A 71 15.20 -7.97 0.33
C LEU A 71 15.37 -9.41 -0.16
N ASP A 72 14.40 -9.88 -0.93
CA ASP A 72 14.51 -11.10 -1.71
C ASP A 72 15.24 -10.84 -3.05
N ASP A 73 15.71 -11.91 -3.68
CA ASP A 73 16.34 -11.79 -5.00
C ASP A 73 15.38 -11.16 -6.01
N GLY A 74 15.84 -10.11 -6.68
CA GLY A 74 15.04 -9.39 -7.66
C GLY A 74 14.24 -8.23 -7.10
N ASP A 75 14.22 -8.02 -5.79
CA ASP A 75 13.62 -6.84 -5.19
C ASP A 75 14.39 -5.58 -5.58
N ASP A 76 13.67 -4.47 -5.75
CA ASP A 76 14.26 -3.18 -6.14
C ASP A 76 14.81 -2.47 -4.90
N PRO A 77 16.16 -2.36 -4.76
CA PRO A 77 16.74 -1.72 -3.58
C PRO A 77 16.59 -0.19 -3.56
N ASP A 78 16.05 0.40 -4.62
CA ASP A 78 15.83 1.85 -4.72
C ASP A 78 14.34 2.18 -4.87
N GLY A 79 13.50 1.30 -4.41
CA GLY A 79 12.06 1.46 -4.49
C GLY A 79 11.39 1.64 -3.15
N VAL A 80 10.19 2.18 -3.19
CA VAL A 80 9.22 2.08 -2.10
C VAL A 80 8.17 1.06 -2.52
N TYR A 81 7.96 0.05 -1.69
CA TYR A 81 7.00 -1.01 -1.95
C TYR A 81 5.70 -0.73 -1.19
N ILE A 82 4.60 -0.62 -1.92
CA ILE A 82 3.26 -0.57 -1.33
C ILE A 82 2.83 -2.02 -1.08
N TRP A 83 2.91 -2.47 0.16
CA TRP A 83 2.62 -3.87 0.47
C TRP A 83 1.20 -4.09 1.01
N ARG A 84 0.52 -3.03 1.39
CA ARG A 84 -0.91 -3.07 1.74
C ARG A 84 -1.57 -1.75 1.39
N LEU A 85 -2.71 -1.83 0.74
CA LEU A 85 -3.57 -0.69 0.46
C LEU A 85 -5.01 -1.18 0.49
N MET A 86 -5.82 -0.58 1.36
CA MET A 86 -7.24 -0.90 1.41
C MET A 86 -8.07 0.35 1.67
N VAL A 87 -9.28 0.34 1.16
CA VAL A 87 -10.33 1.31 1.45
C VAL A 87 -11.49 0.57 2.07
N ASP A 88 -12.05 1.12 3.16
CA ASP A 88 -13.16 0.50 3.85
C ASP A 88 -14.34 0.26 2.91
N LYS A 89 -15.02 -0.88 3.10
CA LYS A 89 -16.14 -1.29 2.24
C LYS A 89 -17.24 -0.24 2.11
N SER A 90 -17.42 0.60 3.13
CA SER A 90 -18.43 1.66 3.15
C SER A 90 -17.99 2.92 2.40
N ARG A 91 -16.74 3.00 1.96
CA ARG A 91 -16.13 4.22 1.41
C ARG A 91 -15.50 4.01 0.03
N GLN A 92 -15.66 2.87 -0.60
CA GLN A 92 -15.09 2.59 -1.91
C GLN A 92 -15.76 3.39 -3.03
N GLY A 93 -15.06 3.57 -4.15
CA GLY A 93 -15.57 4.30 -5.31
C GLY A 93 -15.54 5.83 -5.16
N ARG A 94 -14.76 6.35 -4.22
CA ARG A 94 -14.70 7.80 -3.94
C ARG A 94 -13.32 8.42 -4.19
N GLY A 95 -12.42 7.67 -4.84
CA GLY A 95 -11.08 8.17 -5.19
C GLY A 95 -10.02 8.04 -4.12
N TYR A 96 -10.28 7.38 -2.98
CA TYR A 96 -9.29 7.25 -1.90
C TYR A 96 -8.10 6.37 -2.30
N GLY A 97 -8.33 5.34 -3.11
CA GLY A 97 -7.25 4.50 -3.62
C GLY A 97 -6.26 5.30 -4.48
N MET A 98 -6.76 6.14 -5.39
CA MET A 98 -5.92 7.01 -6.20
C MET A 98 -5.18 8.03 -5.35
N ALA A 99 -5.84 8.61 -4.35
CA ALA A 99 -5.21 9.54 -3.42
C ALA A 99 -4.07 8.86 -2.65
N ALA A 100 -4.26 7.60 -2.24
CA ALA A 100 -3.24 6.83 -1.54
C ALA A 100 -2.02 6.56 -2.44
N LEU A 101 -2.24 6.21 -3.70
CA LEU A 101 -1.14 6.01 -4.65
C LEU A 101 -0.37 7.31 -4.88
N ASP A 102 -1.07 8.42 -5.01
CA ASP A 102 -0.43 9.74 -5.16
C ASP A 102 0.38 10.11 -3.93
N PHE A 103 -0.14 9.85 -2.74
CA PHE A 103 0.57 10.08 -1.49
C PHE A 103 1.84 9.19 -1.40
N ALA A 104 1.72 7.90 -1.71
CA ALA A 104 2.86 6.98 -1.71
C ALA A 104 3.95 7.46 -2.68
N LYS A 105 3.56 7.93 -3.86
CA LYS A 105 4.48 8.53 -4.82
C LYS A 105 5.20 9.74 -4.21
N SER A 106 4.49 10.62 -3.53
CA SER A 106 5.09 11.81 -2.90
C SER A 106 6.08 11.42 -1.80
N VAL A 107 5.77 10.38 -1.01
CA VAL A 107 6.67 9.86 0.04
C VAL A 107 7.95 9.31 -0.59
N ALA A 108 7.83 8.51 -1.65
CA ALA A 108 8.97 7.94 -2.35
C ALA A 108 9.88 9.03 -2.94
N LEU A 109 9.29 10.05 -3.54
CA LEU A 109 10.05 11.19 -4.08
C LEU A 109 10.78 11.96 -2.97
N LYS A 110 10.14 12.20 -1.84
CA LYS A 110 10.79 12.86 -0.69
C LYS A 110 11.93 12.05 -0.12
N LYS A 111 11.85 10.73 -0.17
CA LYS A 111 12.92 9.83 0.26
C LYS A 111 14.05 9.72 -0.79
N GLY A 112 13.88 10.32 -1.97
CA GLY A 112 14.84 10.23 -3.06
C GLY A 112 14.87 8.88 -3.76
N ARG A 113 13.76 8.13 -3.72
CA ARG A 113 13.68 6.83 -4.37
C ARG A 113 13.30 6.96 -5.85
N SER A 114 13.78 6.01 -6.65
CA SER A 114 13.60 6.05 -8.10
C SER A 114 12.32 5.35 -8.56
N ASN A 115 11.76 4.46 -7.74
CA ASN A 115 10.65 3.63 -8.15
C ASN A 115 9.62 3.47 -7.05
N LEU A 116 8.37 3.27 -7.48
CA LEU A 116 7.28 2.82 -6.64
C LEU A 116 6.86 1.43 -7.13
N VAL A 117 6.73 0.48 -6.22
CA VAL A 117 6.45 -0.93 -6.54
C VAL A 117 5.21 -1.37 -5.80
N ILE A 118 4.39 -2.18 -6.45
CA ILE A 118 3.19 -2.77 -5.85
C ILE A 118 2.97 -4.17 -6.43
N SER A 119 2.27 -5.03 -5.72
CA SER A 119 1.86 -6.32 -6.26
C SER A 119 0.36 -6.52 -6.09
N VAL A 120 -0.22 -7.35 -6.97
CA VAL A 120 -1.65 -7.67 -6.94
C VAL A 120 -1.84 -9.18 -7.04
N VAL A 121 -2.85 -9.68 -6.34
CA VAL A 121 -3.29 -11.07 -6.46
C VAL A 121 -3.76 -11.30 -7.91
N ASP A 122 -3.29 -12.37 -8.54
CA ASP A 122 -3.62 -12.70 -9.94
C ASP A 122 -4.98 -13.41 -10.00
N GLU A 123 -6.04 -12.63 -9.75
CA GLU A 123 -7.43 -13.11 -9.80
C GLU A 123 -8.34 -12.07 -10.43
N PRO A 124 -9.45 -12.49 -11.06
CA PRO A 124 -10.45 -11.56 -11.57
C PRO A 124 -10.97 -10.61 -10.48
N GLY A 125 -11.19 -9.36 -10.83
CA GLY A 125 -11.68 -8.34 -9.88
C GLY A 125 -10.60 -7.72 -9.01
N ASN A 126 -9.32 -8.00 -9.27
CA ASN A 126 -8.21 -7.37 -8.58
C ASN A 126 -8.08 -5.87 -8.94
N ALA A 127 -7.17 -5.17 -8.28
CA ALA A 127 -6.96 -3.73 -8.46
C ALA A 127 -6.03 -3.38 -9.63
N LEU A 128 -5.66 -4.34 -10.47
CA LEU A 128 -4.74 -4.10 -11.61
C LEU A 128 -5.19 -2.93 -12.49
N PRO A 129 -6.47 -2.81 -12.91
CA PRO A 129 -6.89 -1.67 -13.74
C PRO A 129 -6.67 -0.32 -13.06
N LEU A 130 -6.89 -0.22 -11.75
CA LEU A 130 -6.63 1.01 -10.99
C LEU A 130 -5.14 1.36 -11.04
N TYR A 131 -4.28 0.39 -10.78
CA TYR A 131 -2.84 0.61 -10.75
C TYR A 131 -2.30 0.97 -12.12
N GLN A 132 -2.77 0.29 -13.17
CA GLN A 132 -2.38 0.63 -14.54
C GLN A 132 -2.83 2.03 -14.93
N SER A 133 -4.02 2.44 -14.53
CA SER A 133 -4.51 3.80 -14.82
C SER A 133 -3.68 4.88 -14.13
N PHE A 134 -3.08 4.55 -12.98
CA PHE A 134 -2.19 5.48 -12.26
C PHE A 134 -0.80 5.58 -12.91
N GLY A 135 -0.37 4.59 -13.67
CA GLY A 135 0.92 4.58 -14.36
C GLY A 135 1.83 3.40 -14.04
N PHE A 136 1.35 2.42 -13.28
CA PHE A 136 2.09 1.19 -13.04
C PHE A 136 2.07 0.28 -14.26
N ALA A 137 3.16 -0.49 -14.44
CA ALA A 137 3.27 -1.49 -15.49
C ALA A 137 3.80 -2.81 -14.90
N PRO A 138 3.30 -3.97 -15.38
CA PRO A 138 3.83 -5.26 -14.93
C PRO A 138 5.32 -5.39 -15.24
N THR A 139 6.08 -5.97 -14.30
CA THR A 139 7.50 -6.24 -14.47
C THR A 139 7.77 -7.59 -15.15
N GLY A 140 6.78 -8.47 -15.19
CA GLY A 140 6.94 -9.86 -15.58
C GLY A 140 7.34 -10.78 -14.44
N ARG A 141 7.54 -10.24 -13.26
CA ARG A 141 7.95 -10.98 -12.06
C ARG A 141 6.72 -11.32 -11.20
N LEU A 142 6.73 -12.51 -10.60
CA LEU A 142 5.79 -12.89 -9.56
C LEU A 142 6.45 -12.80 -8.20
N VAL A 143 5.77 -12.21 -7.23
CA VAL A 143 6.22 -12.08 -5.84
C VAL A 143 5.20 -12.79 -4.96
N ASP A 144 5.58 -13.89 -4.35
CA ASP A 144 4.68 -14.75 -3.56
C ASP A 144 3.39 -15.10 -4.34
N GLY A 145 3.52 -15.35 -5.65
CA GLY A 145 2.40 -15.65 -6.53
C GLY A 145 1.61 -14.43 -7.01
N GLU A 146 1.96 -13.23 -6.57
CA GLU A 146 1.29 -12.00 -6.99
C GLU A 146 2.03 -11.33 -8.16
N VAL A 147 1.27 -10.65 -9.01
CA VAL A 147 1.82 -9.90 -10.14
C VAL A 147 2.47 -8.62 -9.64
N GLU A 148 3.77 -8.46 -9.90
CA GLU A 148 4.49 -7.25 -9.53
C GLU A 148 4.33 -6.15 -10.58
N LEU A 149 4.11 -4.93 -10.11
CA LEU A 149 4.00 -3.74 -10.94
C LEU A 149 4.99 -2.69 -10.45
N ILE A 150 5.51 -1.90 -11.39
CA ILE A 150 6.47 -0.83 -11.09
C ILE A 150 6.07 0.47 -11.79
N MET A 151 6.37 1.59 -11.12
CA MET A 151 6.28 2.91 -11.72
C MET A 151 7.58 3.66 -11.44
N ARG A 152 8.22 4.16 -12.49
CA ARG A 152 9.43 4.99 -12.38
C ARG A 152 9.04 6.41 -12.02
N LEU A 153 9.78 7.01 -11.09
CA LEU A 153 9.45 8.31 -10.49
C LEU A 153 10.28 9.47 -11.04
N ALA A 154 11.26 9.18 -11.81
CA ALA A 154 12.22 10.19 -12.29
C ALA A 154 11.60 11.25 -13.17
#